data_db8ba222ac809977bb93d85607d4a63f
#
_entry.id   db8ba222ac809977bb93d85607d4a63f
#
_cell.length_a   1.000
_cell.length_b   1.000
_cell.length_c   1.000
_cell.angle_alpha   90.00
_cell.angle_beta   90.00
_cell.angle_gamma   90.00
#
_symmetry.space_group_name_H-M   'P 1'
#
loop_
_entity.id
_entity.type
_entity.pdbx_description
1 polymer ?
#
loop_
_entity_poly.entity_id
_entity_poly.type
_entity_poly.pdbx_seq_one_letter_code
_entity_poly.pdbx_strand_id
1 'polypeptide(L)'
;VLIGLQLDPVVIAVIAGVWNAGHTLQQRYGITRIYGRKVGQADGTIEHRLLWTMLLLALVVAAADPATPGRISSAGLGGRNQKGLDILTDAAPVARFLVPVMVLIVAWLLIGWVRQERAAAEVNPAKWIYLASTAG
;
A
#
# COMPACT_ATOMS: atom_id res chain seq x y z
N VAL A 1 31.74 20.98 -2.56
CA VAL A 1 31.79 20.08 -1.40
C VAL A 1 30.46 19.31 -1.39
N LEU A 2 30.42 18.14 -2.05
CA LEU A 2 29.31 17.19 -1.91
C LEU A 2 29.44 16.57 -0.53
N ILE A 3 28.63 17.05 0.42
CA ILE A 3 28.43 16.36 1.68
C ILE A 3 27.76 15.05 1.29
N GLY A 4 28.54 13.97 1.25
CA GLY A 4 28.03 12.62 0.99
C GLY A 4 27.14 12.22 2.15
N LEU A 5 25.83 12.43 2.00
CA LEU A 5 24.83 11.71 2.78
C LEU A 5 25.00 10.23 2.42
N GLN A 6 25.76 9.50 3.23
CA GLN A 6 25.83 8.04 3.17
C GLN A 6 24.51 7.50 3.72
N LEU A 7 23.44 7.63 2.93
CA LEU A 7 22.16 7.00 3.24
C LEU A 7 22.35 5.49 3.05
N ASP A 8 21.89 4.73 4.03
CA ASP A 8 21.84 3.27 3.97
C ASP A 8 21.07 2.84 2.70
N PRO A 9 21.64 2.00 1.82
CA PRO A 9 20.97 1.52 0.61
C PRO A 9 19.60 0.91 0.87
N VAL A 10 19.40 0.26 2.04
CA VAL A 10 18.10 -0.29 2.45
C VAL A 10 17.09 0.84 2.65
N VAL A 11 17.49 1.92 3.32
CA VAL A 11 16.60 3.08 3.54
C VAL A 11 16.21 3.72 2.22
N ILE A 12 17.17 3.89 1.30
CA ILE A 12 16.89 4.43 -0.04
C ILE A 12 15.91 3.52 -0.79
N ALA A 13 16.14 2.20 -0.79
CA ALA A 13 15.28 1.24 -1.47
C ALA A 13 13.86 1.23 -0.90
N VAL A 14 13.71 1.30 0.43
CA VAL A 14 12.39 1.40 1.09
C VAL A 14 11.69 2.69 0.71
N ILE A 15 12.37 3.84 0.78
CA ILE A 15 11.78 5.13 0.39
C ILE A 15 11.36 5.11 -1.09
N ALA A 16 12.22 4.63 -1.98
CA ALA A 16 11.92 4.54 -3.41
C ALA A 16 10.75 3.58 -3.69
N GLY A 17 10.70 2.44 -3.00
CA GLY A 17 9.61 1.47 -3.11
C GLY A 17 8.27 2.03 -2.65
N VAL A 18 8.24 2.67 -1.48
CA VAL A 18 7.04 3.31 -0.92
C VAL A 18 6.58 4.47 -1.82
N TRP A 19 7.51 5.29 -2.30
CA TRP A 19 7.21 6.36 -3.24
C TRP A 19 6.59 5.85 -4.54
N ASN A 20 7.21 4.83 -5.15
CA ASN A 20 6.71 4.23 -6.39
C ASN A 20 5.33 3.60 -6.21
N ALA A 21 5.11 2.88 -5.11
CA ALA A 21 3.81 2.31 -4.77
C ALA A 21 2.75 3.40 -4.57
N GLY A 22 3.06 4.45 -3.81
CA GLY A 22 2.16 5.59 -3.59
C GLY A 22 1.83 6.32 -4.89
N HIS A 23 2.82 6.55 -5.76
CA HIS A 23 2.62 7.16 -7.07
C HIS A 23 1.70 6.32 -7.95
N THR A 24 1.93 5.01 -8.03
CA THR A 24 1.09 4.07 -8.77
C THR A 24 -0.35 4.06 -8.25
N LEU A 25 -0.53 4.09 -6.93
CA LEU A 25 -1.86 4.17 -6.31
C LEU A 25 -2.60 5.46 -6.66
N GLN A 26 -1.90 6.60 -6.67
CA GLN A 26 -2.50 7.87 -7.06
C GLN A 26 -2.96 7.85 -8.52
N GLN A 27 -2.18 7.26 -9.42
CA GLN A 27 -2.59 7.07 -10.82
C GLN A 27 -3.84 6.17 -10.91
N ARG A 28 -3.86 5.05 -10.18
CA ARG A 28 -5.01 4.14 -10.15
C ARG A 28 -6.24 4.81 -9.56
N TYR A 29 -6.09 5.59 -8.49
CA TYR A 29 -7.17 6.39 -7.93
C TYR A 29 -7.71 7.40 -8.96
N GLY A 30 -6.84 8.10 -9.69
CA GLY A 30 -7.25 9.01 -10.76
C GLY A 30 -8.13 8.33 -11.81
N ILE A 31 -7.77 7.13 -12.24
CA ILE A 31 -8.55 6.35 -13.20
C ILE A 31 -9.91 5.94 -12.62
N THR A 32 -9.98 5.45 -11.38
CA THR A 32 -11.25 5.11 -10.73
C THR A 32 -12.17 6.32 -10.61
N ARG A 33 -11.61 7.53 -10.39
CA ARG A 33 -12.37 8.79 -10.36
C ARG A 33 -12.97 9.15 -11.71
N ILE A 34 -12.26 8.89 -12.81
CA ILE A 34 -12.79 9.10 -14.17
C ILE A 34 -14.01 8.20 -14.40
N TYR A 35 -13.92 6.91 -14.05
CA TYR A 35 -15.03 5.98 -14.17
C TYR A 35 -16.21 6.35 -13.25
N GLY A 36 -15.94 6.74 -12.00
CA GLY A 36 -16.99 7.18 -11.07
C GLY A 36 -17.76 8.40 -11.58
N ARG A 37 -17.06 9.41 -12.09
CA ARG A 37 -17.71 10.62 -12.65
C ARG A 37 -18.63 10.32 -13.84
N LYS A 38 -18.29 9.35 -14.67
CA LYS A 38 -19.12 8.95 -15.82
C LYS A 38 -20.50 8.41 -15.42
N VAL A 39 -20.63 7.87 -14.21
CA VAL A 39 -21.89 7.36 -13.64
C VAL A 39 -22.43 8.27 -12.52
N GLY A 40 -22.02 9.54 -12.49
CA GLY A 40 -22.56 10.53 -11.56
C GLY A 40 -22.01 10.43 -10.13
N GLN A 41 -21.02 9.60 -9.85
CA GLN A 41 -20.40 9.48 -8.51
C GLN A 41 -19.40 10.62 -8.29
N ALA A 42 -19.79 11.64 -7.54
CA ALA A 42 -18.94 12.80 -7.26
C ALA A 42 -17.90 12.52 -6.15
N ASP A 43 -18.26 11.71 -5.13
CA ASP A 43 -17.39 11.40 -3.98
C ASP A 43 -16.55 10.13 -4.22
N GLY A 44 -15.26 10.22 -3.98
CA GLY A 44 -14.28 9.11 -4.08
C GLY A 44 -13.49 8.91 -2.78
N THR A 45 -13.99 9.44 -1.67
CA THR A 45 -13.27 9.43 -0.39
C THR A 45 -13.04 8.00 0.10
N ILE A 46 -14.04 7.11 -0.05
CA ILE A 46 -13.92 5.71 0.39
C ILE A 46 -12.89 4.96 -0.45
N GLU A 47 -12.89 5.12 -1.78
CA GLU A 47 -11.90 4.51 -2.66
C GLU A 47 -10.48 4.97 -2.32
N HIS A 48 -10.32 6.27 -2.09
CA HIS A 48 -9.02 6.83 -1.70
C HIS A 48 -8.52 6.20 -0.39
N ARG A 49 -9.37 6.19 0.64
CA ARG A 49 -9.03 5.57 1.93
C ARG A 49 -8.74 4.08 1.80
N LEU A 50 -9.53 3.35 1.02
CA LEU A 50 -9.36 1.91 0.80
C LEU A 50 -8.00 1.63 0.14
N LEU A 51 -7.65 2.31 -0.95
CA LEU A 51 -6.39 2.11 -1.66
C LEU A 51 -5.17 2.40 -0.77
N TRP A 52 -5.18 3.52 -0.04
CA TRP A 52 -4.08 3.85 0.87
C TRP A 52 -3.97 2.90 2.05
N THR A 53 -5.11 2.45 2.60
CA THR A 53 -5.11 1.48 3.70
C THR A 53 -4.63 0.11 3.23
N MET A 54 -4.94 -0.31 2.00
CA MET A 54 -4.40 -1.54 1.39
C MET A 54 -2.88 -1.46 1.20
N LEU A 55 -2.36 -0.32 0.72
CA LEU A 55 -0.90 -0.12 0.63
C LEU A 55 -0.25 -0.22 2.02
N LEU A 56 -0.83 0.45 3.01
CA LEU A 56 -0.31 0.41 4.37
C LEU A 56 -0.36 -1.02 4.95
N LEU A 57 -1.45 -1.77 4.70
CA LEU A 57 -1.54 -3.18 5.09
C LEU A 57 -0.43 -4.01 4.41
N ALA A 58 -0.19 -3.82 3.11
CA ALA A 58 0.88 -4.54 2.41
C ALA A 58 2.27 -4.25 3.01
N LEU A 59 2.55 -2.99 3.38
CA LEU A 59 3.79 -2.61 4.05
C LEU A 59 3.91 -3.24 5.45
N VAL A 60 2.82 -3.25 6.23
CA VAL A 60 2.79 -3.87 7.55
C VAL A 60 2.96 -5.39 7.46
N VAL A 61 2.32 -6.05 6.49
CA VAL A 61 2.49 -7.49 6.25
C VAL A 61 3.94 -7.80 5.85
N ALA A 62 4.53 -7.00 4.96
CA ALA A 62 5.93 -7.16 4.58
C ALA A 62 6.88 -6.99 5.78
N ALA A 63 6.62 -6.03 6.67
CA ALA A 63 7.41 -5.83 7.89
C ALA A 63 7.19 -6.95 8.92
N ALA A 64 6.02 -7.57 8.94
CA ALA A 64 5.69 -8.69 9.84
C ALA A 64 6.31 -10.03 9.40
N ASP A 65 6.65 -10.19 8.13
CA ASP A 65 7.24 -11.42 7.58
C ASP A 65 8.71 -11.55 8.02
N PRO A 66 9.06 -12.60 8.79
CA PRO A 66 10.44 -12.83 9.24
C PRO A 66 11.43 -13.08 8.10
N ALA A 67 10.95 -13.44 6.90
CA ALA A 67 11.79 -13.66 5.74
C ALA A 67 12.17 -12.35 5.02
N THR A 68 11.49 -11.24 5.30
CA THR A 68 11.73 -9.95 4.62
C THR A 68 13.16 -9.45 4.73
N PRO A 69 13.83 -9.44 5.91
CA PRO A 69 15.23 -9.02 6.01
C PRO A 69 16.16 -9.88 5.14
N GLY A 70 15.95 -11.20 5.10
CA GLY A 70 16.73 -12.12 4.26
C GLY A 70 16.52 -11.88 2.77
N ARG A 71 15.30 -11.60 2.33
CA ARG A 71 15.01 -11.26 0.93
C ARG A 71 15.66 -9.94 0.51
N ILE A 72 15.63 -8.93 1.37
CA ILE A 72 16.30 -7.64 1.14
C ILE A 72 17.82 -7.86 1.03
N SER A 73 18.40 -8.64 1.93
CA SER A 73 19.81 -8.96 1.93
C SER A 73 20.22 -9.73 0.67
N SER A 74 19.45 -10.74 0.25
CA SER A 74 19.72 -11.53 -0.96
C SER A 74 19.59 -10.72 -2.25
N ALA A 75 18.78 -9.65 -2.25
CA ALA A 75 18.69 -8.69 -3.35
C ALA A 75 19.89 -7.75 -3.47
N GLY A 76 20.94 -7.95 -2.64
CA GLY A 76 22.14 -7.11 -2.64
C GLY A 76 21.98 -5.77 -1.91
N LEU A 77 20.85 -5.56 -1.25
CA LEU A 77 20.56 -4.31 -0.53
C LEU A 77 21.03 -4.36 0.94
N GLY A 78 21.44 -5.55 1.42
CA GLY A 78 21.95 -5.78 2.77
C GLY A 78 23.41 -5.39 3.00
N GLY A 79 23.89 -4.31 2.35
CA GLY A 79 25.29 -3.87 2.34
C GLY A 79 25.98 -3.74 3.72
N ARG A 80 27.09 -3.02 3.79
CA ARG A 80 27.95 -2.86 4.98
C ARG A 80 27.26 -2.33 6.24
N ASN A 81 26.04 -1.82 6.15
CA ASN A 81 25.29 -1.22 7.25
C ASN A 81 24.01 -2.02 7.51
N GLN A 82 24.05 -2.89 8.51
CA GLN A 82 22.90 -3.75 8.87
C GLN A 82 21.80 -3.01 9.65
N LYS A 83 22.00 -1.75 10.02
CA LYS A 83 21.05 -0.97 10.84
C LYS A 83 19.63 -0.96 10.30
N GLY A 84 19.47 -0.85 8.97
CA GLY A 84 18.14 -0.87 8.33
C GLY A 84 17.44 -2.23 8.47
N LEU A 85 18.19 -3.32 8.41
CA LEU A 85 17.67 -4.69 8.61
C LEU A 85 17.33 -4.94 10.08
N ASP A 86 18.14 -4.43 11.01
CA ASP A 86 17.89 -4.52 12.45
C ASP A 86 16.59 -3.82 12.81
N ILE A 87 16.36 -2.60 12.29
CA ILE A 87 15.10 -1.86 12.49
C ILE A 87 13.89 -2.66 12.00
N LEU A 88 13.98 -3.30 10.83
CA LEU A 88 12.90 -4.15 10.31
C LEU A 88 12.65 -5.36 11.21
N THR A 89 13.71 -5.98 11.71
CA THR A 89 13.62 -7.13 12.61
C THR A 89 12.97 -6.74 13.93
N ASP A 90 13.36 -5.61 14.51
CA ASP A 90 12.83 -5.09 15.77
C ASP A 90 11.36 -4.63 15.61
N ALA A 91 10.97 -4.14 14.43
CA ALA A 91 9.60 -3.74 14.15
C ALA A 91 8.64 -4.92 13.89
N ALA A 92 9.16 -6.10 13.54
CA ALA A 92 8.33 -7.25 13.13
C ALA A 92 7.29 -7.68 14.19
N PRO A 93 7.56 -7.73 15.51
CA PRO A 93 6.55 -8.08 16.53
C PRO A 93 5.38 -7.09 16.54
N VAL A 94 5.69 -5.79 16.46
CA VAL A 94 4.67 -4.73 16.40
C VAL A 94 3.87 -4.84 15.12
N ALA A 95 4.53 -5.04 13.99
CA ALA A 95 3.88 -5.23 12.70
C ALA A 95 2.92 -6.43 12.73
N ARG A 96 3.31 -7.58 13.30
CA ARG A 96 2.44 -8.76 13.45
C ARG A 96 1.18 -8.46 14.25
N PHE A 97 1.30 -7.66 15.31
CA PHE A 97 0.13 -7.23 16.09
C PHE A 97 -0.78 -6.30 15.28
N LEU A 98 -0.22 -5.44 14.43
CA LEU A 98 -0.98 -4.50 13.61
C LEU A 98 -1.70 -5.16 12.42
N VAL A 99 -1.20 -6.29 11.90
CA VAL A 99 -1.82 -6.98 10.74
C VAL A 99 -3.33 -7.23 10.94
N PRO A 100 -3.79 -7.90 12.02
CA PRO A 100 -5.22 -8.17 12.18
C PRO A 100 -6.06 -6.89 12.31
N VAL A 101 -5.52 -5.86 12.95
CA VAL A 101 -6.20 -4.57 13.08
C VAL A 101 -6.37 -3.93 11.70
N MET A 102 -5.32 -3.92 10.89
CA MET A 102 -5.35 -3.38 9.53
C MET A 102 -6.30 -4.17 8.61
N VAL A 103 -6.32 -5.50 8.74
CA VAL A 103 -7.28 -6.36 7.99
C VAL A 103 -8.72 -5.99 8.34
N LEU A 104 -9.04 -5.76 9.61
CA LEU A 104 -10.39 -5.33 10.01
C LEU A 104 -10.76 -3.96 9.45
N ILE A 105 -9.82 -3.02 9.45
CA ILE A 105 -10.02 -1.68 8.86
C ILE A 105 -10.28 -1.79 7.34
N VAL A 106 -9.47 -2.57 6.62
CA VAL A 106 -9.66 -2.81 5.19
C VAL A 106 -11.01 -3.47 4.92
N ALA A 107 -11.39 -4.50 5.68
CA ALA A 107 -12.68 -5.16 5.55
C ALA A 107 -13.85 -4.19 5.78
N TRP A 108 -13.77 -3.34 6.80
CA TRP A 108 -14.77 -2.32 7.07
C TRP A 108 -14.91 -1.30 5.93
N LEU A 109 -13.78 -0.80 5.41
CA LEU A 109 -13.75 0.12 4.27
C LEU A 109 -14.31 -0.54 3.01
N LEU A 110 -13.96 -1.81 2.76
CA LEU A 110 -14.45 -2.59 1.63
C LEU A 110 -15.98 -2.77 1.69
N ILE A 111 -16.53 -3.10 2.86
CA ILE A 111 -17.96 -3.20 3.07
C ILE A 111 -18.64 -1.84 2.82
N GLY A 112 -18.06 -0.75 3.31
CA GLY A 112 -18.55 0.60 3.09
C GLY A 112 -18.56 0.94 1.59
N TRP A 113 -17.47 0.63 0.89
CA TRP A 113 -17.36 0.84 -0.55
C TRP A 113 -18.40 0.02 -1.33
N VAL A 114 -18.56 -1.28 -1.04
CA VAL A 114 -19.57 -2.14 -1.69
C VAL A 114 -20.98 -1.61 -1.46
N ARG A 115 -21.30 -1.13 -0.24
CA ARG A 115 -22.60 -0.51 0.05
C ARG A 115 -22.83 0.75 -0.77
N GLN A 116 -21.82 1.60 -0.89
CA GLN A 116 -21.90 2.82 -1.71
C GLN A 116 -22.10 2.49 -3.19
N GLU A 117 -21.37 1.50 -3.73
CA GLU A 117 -21.52 1.09 -5.12
C GLU A 117 -22.90 0.48 -5.42
N ARG A 118 -23.45 -0.30 -4.49
CA ARG A 118 -24.80 -0.88 -4.63
C ARG A 118 -25.93 0.16 -4.51
N ALA A 119 -25.68 1.25 -3.82
CA ALA A 119 -26.61 2.36 -3.70
C ALA A 119 -26.55 3.34 -4.89
N ALA A 120 -25.53 3.21 -5.76
CA ALA A 120 -25.41 4.03 -6.96
C ALA A 120 -26.49 3.64 -7.99
N ALA A 121 -27.03 4.64 -8.72
CA ALA A 121 -28.08 4.43 -9.72
C ALA A 121 -27.63 3.53 -10.87
N GLU A 122 -26.34 3.54 -11.18
CA GLU A 122 -25.73 2.70 -12.22
C GLU A 122 -24.46 2.05 -11.69
N VAL A 123 -24.37 0.71 -11.83
CA VAL A 123 -23.16 -0.04 -11.51
C VAL A 123 -22.22 -0.01 -12.71
N ASN A 124 -21.00 0.49 -12.51
CA ASN A 124 -19.98 0.50 -13.56
C ASN A 124 -19.08 -0.75 -13.46
N PRO A 125 -19.31 -1.78 -14.30
CA PRO A 125 -18.53 -3.03 -14.23
C PRO A 125 -17.03 -2.79 -14.52
N ALA A 126 -16.68 -1.80 -15.35
CA ALA A 126 -15.28 -1.47 -15.64
C ALA A 126 -14.53 -0.98 -14.40
N LYS A 127 -15.20 -0.24 -13.50
CA LYS A 127 -14.63 0.20 -12.22
C LYS A 127 -14.34 -1.00 -11.30
N TRP A 128 -15.24 -1.98 -11.25
CA TRP A 128 -15.07 -3.21 -10.45
C TRP A 128 -13.89 -4.06 -10.94
N ILE A 129 -13.82 -4.29 -12.27
CA ILE A 129 -12.73 -5.04 -12.90
C ILE A 129 -11.39 -4.34 -12.63
N TYR A 130 -11.36 -3.01 -12.77
CA TYR A 130 -10.15 -2.23 -12.55
C TYR A 130 -9.66 -2.31 -11.10
N LEU A 131 -10.57 -2.18 -10.12
CA LEU A 131 -10.22 -2.31 -8.70
C LEU A 131 -9.80 -3.74 -8.33
N ALA A 132 -10.48 -4.75 -8.86
CA ALA A 132 -10.09 -6.15 -8.65
C ALA A 132 -8.68 -6.43 -9.19
N SER A 133 -8.32 -5.89 -10.36
CA SER A 133 -6.96 -6.02 -10.93
C SER A 133 -5.87 -5.31 -10.11
N THR A 134 -6.27 -4.48 -9.13
CA THR A 134 -5.33 -3.77 -8.25
C THR A 134 -4.96 -4.61 -7.03
N ALA A 135 -5.79 -5.60 -6.69
CA ALA A 135 -5.63 -6.44 -5.49
C ALA A 135 -4.80 -7.72 -5.76
N GLY A 136 -4.50 -8.04 -7.02
CA GLY A 136 -3.65 -9.16 -7.46
C GLY A 136 -2.27 -8.70 -7.87
#